data_e26c3da3d689c15ccb39c312f4968c8c
#
_entry.id   e26c3da3d689c15ccb39c312f4968c8c
#
_cell.length_a   1.000
_cell.length_b   1.000
_cell.length_c   1.000
_cell.angle_alpha   90.00
_cell.angle_beta   90.00
_cell.angle_gamma   90.00
#
_symmetry.space_group_name_H-M   'P 1'
#
loop_
_entity.id
_entity.type
_entity.pdbx_description
1 polymer ?
#
loop_
_entity_poly.entity_id
_entity_poly.type
_entity_poly.pdbx_seq_one_letter_code
_entity_poly.pdbx_strand_id
1 'polypeptide(L)'
;HIVELDDSTTVSELMTRIGDEWHYTVAPSDGTDIGIIATSQTVTILSSNNAPTISFASLSPIGPSTDEDLMANWMFNDVDGDSEVDFEIEWLLFGVSDPYFAYDEMNLPFSATTKGEVWSFRARVFDGLDWSEWELSGSETIVNSLPVASNLVVSPSNATSADNLTVTYDYFDTDGDAEAGTTVEWYRNGARQSLLDGETTVSSSETTRGQVWQAKVTPKDGDSFGQESPSILFTIGNSAPRFSALAITTAGEQTTSLDELVLSMDITDADTDPIQSSISWKRDGYRVPALNDHST
;
A
#
# COMPACT_ATOMS: atom_id res chain seq x y z
N HIS A 1 -45.95 -35.36 -39.30
CA HIS A 1 -47.13 -34.95 -40.06
C HIS A 1 -48.15 -34.38 -39.09
N ILE A 2 -48.64 -33.16 -39.38
CA ILE A 2 -49.63 -32.42 -38.61
C ILE A 2 -50.88 -32.32 -39.48
N VAL A 3 -51.87 -33.18 -39.22
CA VAL A 3 -53.06 -33.33 -40.05
C VAL A 3 -53.90 -32.04 -40.19
N GLU A 4 -53.88 -31.17 -39.16
CA GLU A 4 -54.58 -29.88 -39.13
C GLU A 4 -54.04 -28.87 -40.13
N LEU A 5 -52.86 -29.11 -40.71
CA LEU A 5 -52.22 -28.26 -41.72
C LEU A 5 -52.28 -28.83 -43.11
N ASP A 6 -52.96 -29.99 -43.30
CA ASP A 6 -53.18 -30.51 -44.65
C ASP A 6 -54.00 -29.54 -45.48
N ASP A 7 -53.54 -29.24 -46.68
CA ASP A 7 -54.08 -28.22 -47.59
C ASP A 7 -53.95 -26.75 -47.09
N SER A 8 -53.23 -26.51 -45.97
CA SER A 8 -52.93 -25.15 -45.57
C SER A 8 -51.67 -24.62 -46.31
N THR A 9 -51.76 -23.38 -46.76
CA THR A 9 -50.61 -22.69 -47.35
C THR A 9 -49.82 -21.85 -46.36
N THR A 10 -50.25 -21.84 -45.07
CA THR A 10 -49.63 -21.08 -43.99
C THR A 10 -49.59 -21.88 -42.69
N VAL A 11 -48.58 -21.69 -41.88
CA VAL A 11 -48.42 -22.19 -40.52
C VAL A 11 -48.51 -21.02 -39.59
N SER A 12 -49.43 -21.07 -38.60
CA SER A 12 -49.52 -20.02 -37.57
C SER A 12 -48.31 -20.04 -36.64
N GLU A 13 -47.87 -18.88 -36.19
CA GLU A 13 -46.84 -18.70 -35.17
C GLU A 13 -47.11 -19.49 -33.88
N LEU A 14 -48.40 -19.67 -33.54
CA LEU A 14 -48.80 -20.46 -32.37
C LEU A 14 -48.50 -21.97 -32.48
N MET A 15 -48.15 -22.43 -33.70
CA MET A 15 -47.86 -23.83 -33.99
C MET A 15 -46.36 -24.10 -34.18
N THR A 16 -45.54 -23.06 -34.14
CA THR A 16 -44.08 -23.15 -34.27
C THR A 16 -43.40 -23.05 -32.92
N ARG A 17 -42.31 -23.82 -32.71
CA ARG A 17 -41.46 -23.75 -31.55
C ARG A 17 -40.01 -23.66 -31.97
N ILE A 18 -39.21 -23.00 -31.17
CA ILE A 18 -37.76 -22.92 -31.39
C ILE A 18 -37.19 -24.35 -31.58
N GLY A 19 -36.38 -24.50 -32.61
CA GLY A 19 -35.74 -25.78 -32.97
C GLY A 19 -36.63 -26.68 -33.83
N ASP A 20 -37.89 -26.31 -34.13
CA ASP A 20 -38.74 -27.10 -35.04
C ASP A 20 -38.16 -27.01 -36.47
N GLU A 21 -38.10 -28.17 -37.12
CA GLU A 21 -37.71 -28.26 -38.55
C GLU A 21 -38.98 -28.46 -39.38
N TRP A 22 -39.25 -27.52 -40.25
CA TRP A 22 -40.44 -27.51 -41.12
C TRP A 22 -40.08 -27.73 -42.56
N HIS A 23 -40.83 -28.63 -43.24
CA HIS A 23 -40.84 -28.79 -44.68
C HIS A 23 -42.23 -29.19 -45.10
N TYR A 24 -42.57 -28.96 -46.33
CA TYR A 24 -43.86 -29.38 -46.87
C TYR A 24 -43.69 -30.26 -48.12
N THR A 25 -44.69 -31.06 -48.41
CA THR A 25 -44.77 -31.86 -49.61
C THR A 25 -46.04 -31.49 -50.38
N VAL A 26 -45.91 -31.48 -51.69
CA VAL A 26 -47.04 -31.19 -52.60
C VAL A 26 -47.20 -32.36 -53.57
N ALA A 27 -48.40 -32.86 -53.60
CA ALA A 27 -48.83 -33.87 -54.57
C ALA A 27 -49.85 -33.25 -55.55
N PRO A 28 -49.43 -32.82 -56.78
CA PRO A 28 -50.35 -32.23 -57.75
C PRO A 28 -51.30 -33.30 -58.27
N SER A 29 -52.56 -32.94 -58.56
CA SER A 29 -53.54 -33.86 -59.15
C SER A 29 -54.39 -33.08 -60.16
N ASP A 30 -54.75 -33.75 -61.29
CA ASP A 30 -55.70 -33.24 -62.28
C ASP A 30 -57.14 -33.71 -62.05
N GLY A 31 -57.35 -34.38 -60.91
CA GLY A 31 -58.64 -34.94 -60.52
C GLY A 31 -58.83 -36.43 -60.91
N THR A 32 -57.89 -36.98 -61.70
CA THR A 32 -57.90 -38.36 -62.13
C THR A 32 -56.64 -39.10 -61.65
N ASP A 33 -55.51 -38.47 -61.87
CA ASP A 33 -54.16 -39.01 -61.50
C ASP A 33 -53.44 -38.06 -60.54
N ILE A 34 -52.54 -38.67 -59.72
CA ILE A 34 -51.63 -37.94 -58.83
C ILE A 34 -50.25 -37.85 -59.51
N GLY A 35 -49.72 -36.65 -59.65
CA GLY A 35 -48.40 -36.37 -60.21
C GLY A 35 -47.26 -36.66 -59.24
N ILE A 36 -46.05 -36.34 -59.63
CA ILE A 36 -44.85 -36.58 -58.80
C ILE A 36 -44.90 -35.63 -57.59
N ILE A 37 -44.73 -36.24 -56.40
CA ILE A 37 -44.62 -35.55 -55.14
C ILE A 37 -43.34 -34.73 -55.08
N ALA A 38 -43.42 -33.43 -54.78
CA ALA A 38 -42.28 -32.57 -54.52
C ALA A 38 -42.19 -32.23 -53.05
N THR A 39 -40.95 -32.17 -52.52
CA THR A 39 -40.68 -31.79 -51.15
C THR A 39 -39.87 -30.47 -51.15
N SER A 40 -40.23 -29.54 -50.26
CA SER A 40 -39.48 -28.29 -50.09
C SER A 40 -38.15 -28.53 -49.39
N GLN A 41 -37.31 -27.52 -49.33
CA GLN A 41 -36.20 -27.44 -48.39
C GLN A 41 -36.75 -27.38 -46.95
N THR A 42 -35.98 -27.85 -45.98
CA THR A 42 -36.27 -27.72 -44.56
C THR A 42 -35.92 -26.31 -44.08
N VAL A 43 -36.77 -25.70 -43.28
CA VAL A 43 -36.55 -24.45 -42.54
C VAL A 43 -36.59 -24.77 -41.06
N THR A 44 -35.58 -24.32 -40.34
CA THR A 44 -35.52 -24.43 -38.87
C THR A 44 -36.06 -23.14 -38.24
N ILE A 45 -36.91 -23.25 -37.27
CA ILE A 45 -37.40 -22.13 -36.45
C ILE A 45 -36.32 -21.74 -35.46
N LEU A 46 -35.74 -20.59 -35.63
CA LEU A 46 -34.78 -20.00 -34.72
C LEU A 46 -35.49 -19.12 -33.66
N SER A 47 -34.88 -18.88 -32.51
CA SER A 47 -35.34 -17.84 -31.59
C SER A 47 -35.24 -16.46 -32.27
N SER A 48 -36.18 -15.58 -31.97
CA SER A 48 -35.93 -14.17 -32.18
C SER A 48 -35.04 -13.72 -31.01
N ASN A 49 -33.77 -13.41 -31.28
CA ASN A 49 -32.89 -12.88 -30.24
C ASN A 49 -33.22 -11.44 -29.90
N ASN A 50 -33.23 -11.10 -28.62
CA ASN A 50 -33.21 -9.73 -28.12
C ASN A 50 -31.80 -9.46 -27.61
N ALA A 51 -31.18 -8.39 -28.08
CA ALA A 51 -29.84 -8.02 -27.58
C ALA A 51 -29.84 -7.82 -26.07
N PRO A 52 -28.78 -8.24 -25.38
CA PRO A 52 -28.65 -8.12 -23.93
C PRO A 52 -28.56 -6.64 -23.50
N THR A 53 -28.66 -6.40 -22.21
CA THR A 53 -28.54 -5.07 -21.61
C THR A 53 -27.62 -5.11 -20.40
N ILE A 54 -26.93 -4.00 -20.15
CA ILE A 54 -26.17 -3.77 -18.92
C ILE A 54 -27.03 -2.92 -17.97
N SER A 55 -27.04 -3.29 -16.70
CA SER A 55 -27.55 -2.46 -15.62
C SER A 55 -26.50 -2.30 -14.52
N PHE A 56 -26.58 -1.18 -13.77
CA PHE A 56 -25.70 -0.88 -12.65
C PHE A 56 -24.19 -0.88 -12.98
N ALA A 57 -23.82 -0.31 -14.13
CA ALA A 57 -22.42 -0.07 -14.44
C ALA A 57 -21.79 0.85 -13.37
N SER A 58 -20.78 0.38 -12.66
CA SER A 58 -20.18 1.09 -11.52
C SER A 58 -18.71 0.74 -11.34
N LEU A 59 -17.98 1.66 -10.73
CA LEU A 59 -16.58 1.47 -10.31
C LEU A 59 -16.49 1.07 -8.84
N SER A 60 -15.47 0.33 -8.48
CA SER A 60 -15.06 0.07 -7.09
C SER A 60 -13.54 0.03 -6.96
N PRO A 61 -12.96 0.47 -5.81
CA PRO A 61 -13.65 1.10 -4.69
C PRO A 61 -14.19 2.50 -5.03
N ILE A 62 -15.02 3.06 -4.16
CA ILE A 62 -15.47 4.45 -4.23
C ILE A 62 -14.37 5.33 -3.64
N GLY A 63 -13.96 6.39 -4.37
CA GLY A 63 -12.87 7.27 -3.99
C GLY A 63 -11.54 6.51 -3.82
N PRO A 64 -11.08 5.78 -4.85
CA PRO A 64 -9.84 5.01 -4.79
C PRO A 64 -8.64 5.92 -4.58
N SER A 65 -7.68 5.48 -3.76
CA SER A 65 -6.38 6.13 -3.65
C SER A 65 -5.44 5.69 -4.78
N THR A 66 -4.32 6.39 -4.94
CA THR A 66 -3.32 6.07 -5.97
C THR A 66 -2.60 4.75 -5.78
N ASP A 67 -2.84 4.04 -4.69
CA ASP A 67 -2.32 2.69 -4.41
C ASP A 67 -3.39 1.59 -4.52
N GLU A 68 -4.59 1.92 -5.02
CA GLU A 68 -5.71 1.01 -5.21
C GLU A 68 -6.09 0.87 -6.68
N ASP A 69 -6.31 -0.37 -7.13
CA ASP A 69 -6.82 -0.67 -8.46
C ASP A 69 -8.31 -0.29 -8.56
N LEU A 70 -8.74 0.19 -9.74
CA LEU A 70 -10.14 0.38 -10.07
C LEU A 70 -10.69 -0.84 -10.78
N MET A 71 -11.85 -1.32 -10.33
CA MET A 71 -12.57 -2.43 -10.95
C MET A 71 -13.89 -1.95 -11.56
N ALA A 72 -14.12 -2.33 -12.81
CA ALA A 72 -15.39 -2.17 -13.48
C ALA A 72 -16.34 -3.29 -13.06
N ASN A 73 -17.60 -2.92 -12.78
CA ASN A 73 -18.65 -3.86 -12.40
C ASN A 73 -19.93 -3.52 -13.15
N TRP A 74 -20.64 -4.54 -13.60
CA TRP A 74 -21.98 -4.39 -14.20
C TRP A 74 -22.85 -5.61 -13.94
N MET A 75 -24.12 -5.46 -14.24
CA MET A 75 -25.09 -6.55 -14.21
C MET A 75 -25.58 -6.80 -15.64
N PHE A 76 -25.33 -8.01 -16.13
CA PHE A 76 -25.86 -8.51 -17.39
C PHE A 76 -27.33 -8.89 -17.24
N ASN A 77 -28.17 -8.52 -18.21
CA ASN A 77 -29.54 -8.97 -18.31
C ASN A 77 -29.87 -9.31 -19.77
N ASP A 78 -30.52 -10.42 -19.93
CA ASP A 78 -31.08 -10.88 -21.20
C ASP A 78 -32.51 -11.36 -21.04
N VAL A 79 -33.43 -10.93 -21.93
CA VAL A 79 -34.84 -11.24 -21.87
C VAL A 79 -35.13 -12.68 -22.33
N ASP A 80 -34.31 -13.21 -23.23
CA ASP A 80 -34.43 -14.58 -23.75
C ASP A 80 -33.82 -15.61 -22.82
N GLY A 81 -33.04 -15.13 -21.83
CA GLY A 81 -32.35 -15.95 -20.84
C GLY A 81 -31.02 -16.48 -21.31
N ASP A 82 -30.47 -15.88 -22.34
CA ASP A 82 -29.12 -16.20 -22.84
C ASP A 82 -28.06 -15.71 -21.85
N SER A 83 -26.90 -16.32 -21.87
CA SER A 83 -25.78 -16.01 -20.96
C SER A 83 -24.83 -15.02 -21.60
N GLU A 84 -24.15 -14.20 -20.78
CA GLU A 84 -23.01 -13.40 -21.22
C GLU A 84 -21.90 -14.32 -21.73
N VAL A 85 -21.46 -14.10 -22.97
CA VAL A 85 -20.44 -14.87 -23.67
C VAL A 85 -19.16 -14.07 -23.80
N ASP A 86 -19.29 -12.74 -24.00
CA ASP A 86 -18.18 -11.83 -24.20
C ASP A 86 -18.55 -10.42 -23.79
N PHE A 87 -17.55 -9.54 -23.61
CA PHE A 87 -17.73 -8.14 -23.33
C PHE A 87 -16.64 -7.30 -23.99
N GLU A 88 -16.95 -6.02 -24.19
CA GLU A 88 -15.95 -5.00 -24.53
C GLU A 88 -16.04 -3.87 -23.51
N ILE A 89 -14.89 -3.38 -23.07
CA ILE A 89 -14.77 -2.26 -22.12
C ILE A 89 -13.84 -1.20 -22.67
N GLU A 90 -14.14 0.04 -22.38
CA GLU A 90 -13.32 1.20 -22.72
C GLU A 90 -13.22 2.12 -21.51
N TRP A 91 -12.02 2.34 -21.02
CA TRP A 91 -11.73 3.24 -19.91
C TRP A 91 -11.66 4.69 -20.40
N LEU A 92 -12.21 5.60 -19.60
CA LEU A 92 -12.34 7.01 -19.92
C LEU A 92 -11.67 7.86 -18.85
N LEU A 93 -10.64 8.61 -19.24
CA LEU A 93 -10.00 9.62 -18.40
C LEU A 93 -10.65 10.98 -18.68
N PHE A 94 -11.20 11.63 -17.63
CA PHE A 94 -11.98 12.88 -17.75
C PHE A 94 -13.10 12.81 -18.80
N GLY A 95 -13.71 11.62 -18.95
CA GLY A 95 -14.79 11.39 -19.93
C GLY A 95 -14.32 11.25 -21.38
N VAL A 96 -13.01 11.20 -21.62
CA VAL A 96 -12.41 11.02 -22.95
C VAL A 96 -11.77 9.63 -23.02
N SER A 97 -12.09 8.90 -24.10
CA SER A 97 -11.42 7.63 -24.39
C SER A 97 -9.94 7.88 -24.61
N ASP A 98 -9.11 7.23 -23.81
CA ASP A 98 -7.66 7.28 -24.01
C ASP A 98 -7.22 6.03 -24.79
N PRO A 99 -6.66 6.18 -26.01
CA PRO A 99 -6.23 5.05 -26.82
C PRO A 99 -5.06 4.26 -26.21
N TYR A 100 -4.39 4.79 -25.20
CA TYR A 100 -3.36 4.05 -24.45
C TYR A 100 -3.94 3.09 -23.42
N PHE A 101 -5.24 3.23 -23.07
CA PHE A 101 -5.94 2.42 -22.09
C PHE A 101 -7.08 1.59 -22.73
N ALA A 102 -6.89 1.10 -23.96
CA ALA A 102 -7.73 0.04 -24.50
C ALA A 102 -7.44 -1.26 -23.74
N TYR A 103 -7.93 -1.33 -22.49
CA TYR A 103 -7.90 -2.53 -21.72
C TYR A 103 -9.17 -3.31 -21.99
N ASP A 104 -9.03 -4.50 -22.55
CA ASP A 104 -10.08 -5.52 -22.60
C ASP A 104 -10.24 -6.16 -21.21
N GLU A 105 -9.80 -5.46 -20.15
CA GLU A 105 -9.78 -5.96 -18.78
C GLU A 105 -10.65 -5.10 -17.87
N MET A 106 -11.39 -5.76 -16.99
CA MET A 106 -12.25 -5.12 -16.01
C MET A 106 -11.47 -4.38 -14.91
N ASN A 107 -10.14 -4.56 -14.84
CA ASN A 107 -9.28 -3.98 -13.84
C ASN A 107 -8.36 -2.92 -14.45
N LEU A 108 -8.45 -1.68 -13.96
CA LEU A 108 -7.49 -0.61 -14.23
C LEU A 108 -6.49 -0.59 -13.07
N PRO A 109 -5.22 -0.96 -13.30
CA PRO A 109 -4.24 -1.05 -12.24
C PRO A 109 -3.87 0.34 -11.69
N PHE A 110 -3.62 0.44 -10.39
CA PHE A 110 -3.21 1.68 -9.72
C PHE A 110 -2.00 2.37 -10.38
N SER A 111 -1.10 1.57 -10.97
CA SER A 111 0.08 2.09 -11.70
C SER A 111 -0.24 2.90 -12.96
N ALA A 112 -1.50 2.84 -13.42
CA ALA A 112 -2.00 3.61 -14.57
C ALA A 112 -2.77 4.87 -14.13
N THR A 113 -2.93 5.12 -12.85
CA THR A 113 -3.70 6.24 -12.30
C THR A 113 -2.81 7.24 -11.57
N THR A 114 -3.28 8.50 -11.47
CA THR A 114 -2.60 9.59 -10.78
C THR A 114 -3.61 10.37 -9.94
N LYS A 115 -3.20 10.86 -8.80
CA LYS A 115 -3.99 11.69 -7.89
C LYS A 115 -4.69 12.84 -8.63
N GLY A 116 -6.00 12.97 -8.42
CA GLY A 116 -6.85 13.99 -9.01
C GLY A 116 -7.43 13.63 -10.38
N GLU A 117 -7.06 12.51 -10.98
CA GLU A 117 -7.70 12.01 -12.18
C GLU A 117 -9.14 11.56 -11.91
N VAL A 118 -9.99 11.72 -12.92
CA VAL A 118 -11.40 11.28 -12.88
C VAL A 118 -11.58 10.19 -13.92
N TRP A 119 -11.85 9.00 -13.44
CA TRP A 119 -12.00 7.81 -14.26
C TRP A 119 -13.45 7.33 -14.32
N SER A 120 -13.85 6.83 -15.49
CA SER A 120 -15.09 6.11 -15.75
C SER A 120 -14.81 5.04 -16.80
N PHE A 121 -15.78 4.20 -17.08
CA PHE A 121 -15.71 3.28 -18.20
C PHE A 121 -17.05 3.24 -18.95
N ARG A 122 -17.02 2.77 -20.19
CA ARG A 122 -18.20 2.26 -20.89
C ARG A 122 -17.97 0.81 -21.27
N ALA A 123 -19.02 0.01 -21.22
CA ALA A 123 -18.97 -1.39 -21.59
C ALA A 123 -20.18 -1.79 -22.43
N ARG A 124 -20.02 -2.83 -23.21
CA ARG A 124 -21.10 -3.58 -23.85
C ARG A 124 -20.86 -5.07 -23.72
N VAL A 125 -21.91 -5.83 -23.74
CA VAL A 125 -21.90 -7.28 -23.51
C VAL A 125 -22.51 -8.02 -24.70
N PHE A 126 -22.08 -9.26 -24.91
CA PHE A 126 -22.47 -10.12 -26.00
C PHE A 126 -23.10 -11.41 -25.47
N ASP A 127 -24.28 -11.79 -26.01
CA ASP A 127 -25.02 -13.00 -25.63
C ASP A 127 -24.69 -14.23 -26.50
N GLY A 128 -23.78 -14.05 -27.47
CA GLY A 128 -23.44 -15.08 -28.45
C GLY A 128 -24.11 -14.86 -29.83
N LEU A 129 -25.05 -13.92 -29.91
CA LEU A 129 -25.76 -13.56 -31.14
C LEU A 129 -25.70 -12.05 -31.42
N ASP A 130 -26.01 -11.21 -30.43
CA ASP A 130 -26.05 -9.75 -30.55
C ASP A 130 -25.29 -9.06 -29.42
N TRP A 131 -24.81 -7.82 -29.70
CA TRP A 131 -24.21 -6.93 -28.72
C TRP A 131 -25.23 -6.01 -28.09
N SER A 132 -25.08 -5.71 -26.79
CA SER A 132 -25.81 -4.61 -26.16
C SER A 132 -25.41 -3.25 -26.72
N GLU A 133 -26.19 -2.22 -26.43
CA GLU A 133 -25.73 -0.84 -26.53
C GLU A 133 -24.62 -0.61 -25.49
N TRP A 134 -23.78 0.44 -25.73
CA TRP A 134 -22.78 0.86 -24.77
C TRP A 134 -23.43 1.51 -23.56
N GLU A 135 -23.08 1.02 -22.36
CA GLU A 135 -23.50 1.59 -21.07
C GLU A 135 -22.33 2.30 -20.41
N LEU A 136 -22.57 3.51 -19.90
CA LEU A 136 -21.57 4.35 -19.23
C LEU A 136 -21.70 4.22 -17.72
N SER A 137 -20.58 4.01 -17.03
CA SER A 137 -20.52 3.99 -15.56
C SER A 137 -20.63 5.40 -14.94
N GLY A 138 -20.84 5.47 -13.63
CA GLY A 138 -20.45 6.63 -12.84
C GLY A 138 -18.94 6.85 -12.89
N SER A 139 -18.49 8.03 -12.44
CA SER A 139 -17.06 8.35 -12.37
C SER A 139 -16.56 8.37 -10.94
N GLU A 140 -15.29 7.95 -10.76
CA GLU A 140 -14.56 8.04 -9.51
C GLU A 140 -13.34 8.96 -9.68
N THR A 141 -13.02 9.68 -8.60
CA THR A 141 -11.82 10.52 -8.55
C THR A 141 -10.74 9.82 -7.75
N ILE A 142 -9.54 9.73 -8.31
CA ILE A 142 -8.38 9.19 -7.61
C ILE A 142 -7.98 10.18 -6.50
N VAL A 143 -8.03 9.72 -5.26
CA VAL A 143 -7.69 10.55 -4.11
C VAL A 143 -6.25 10.29 -3.64
N ASN A 144 -5.79 11.11 -2.70
CA ASN A 144 -4.46 11.01 -2.09
C ASN A 144 -4.26 9.66 -1.39
N SER A 145 -3.13 9.00 -1.63
CA SER A 145 -2.64 7.93 -0.76
C SER A 145 -2.01 8.50 0.51
N LEU A 146 -1.94 7.70 1.57
CA LEU A 146 -1.36 8.14 2.81
C LEU A 146 0.14 7.84 2.86
N PRO A 147 0.98 8.75 3.38
CA PRO A 147 2.41 8.53 3.51
C PRO A 147 2.73 7.44 4.54
N VAL A 148 3.87 6.79 4.37
CA VAL A 148 4.36 5.72 5.24
C VAL A 148 5.73 6.09 5.79
N ALA A 149 5.93 5.90 7.11
CA ALA A 149 7.25 5.91 7.73
C ALA A 149 7.68 4.47 8.03
N SER A 150 8.83 4.06 7.52
CA SER A 150 9.39 2.72 7.69
C SER A 150 10.83 2.77 8.21
N ASN A 151 11.41 1.61 8.54
CA ASN A 151 12.79 1.49 9.02
C ASN A 151 13.13 2.42 10.20
N LEU A 152 12.17 2.61 11.12
CA LEU A 152 12.34 3.45 12.30
C LEU A 152 13.44 2.88 13.21
N VAL A 153 14.51 3.65 13.40
CA VAL A 153 15.66 3.27 14.24
C VAL A 153 15.99 4.36 15.23
N VAL A 154 16.26 3.99 16.48
CA VAL A 154 16.87 4.88 17.47
C VAL A 154 18.33 4.49 17.67
N SER A 155 19.22 5.46 17.55
CA SER A 155 20.67 5.30 17.66
C SER A 155 21.24 6.13 18.83
N PRO A 156 22.20 5.56 19.58
CA PRO A 156 22.74 4.21 19.49
C PRO A 156 21.76 3.15 20.07
N SER A 157 21.76 1.94 19.53
CA SER A 157 20.83 0.87 19.95
C SER A 157 21.05 0.39 21.40
N ASN A 158 22.23 0.64 21.95
CA ASN A 158 22.63 0.35 23.32
C ASN A 158 23.03 1.64 24.04
N ALA A 159 22.17 2.66 23.92
CA ALA A 159 22.39 3.97 24.51
C ALA A 159 22.64 3.89 26.03
N THR A 160 23.60 4.69 26.48
CA THR A 160 23.90 4.93 27.89
C THR A 160 23.41 6.32 28.30
N SER A 161 23.46 6.65 29.58
CA SER A 161 23.13 7.97 30.12
C SER A 161 24.04 9.12 29.60
N ALA A 162 25.16 8.78 28.93
CA ALA A 162 26.07 9.74 28.31
C ALA A 162 25.77 9.99 26.81
N ASP A 163 24.83 9.24 26.22
CA ASP A 163 24.56 9.29 24.79
C ASP A 163 23.28 10.10 24.48
N ASN A 164 23.35 10.90 23.43
CA ASN A 164 22.15 11.47 22.83
C ASN A 164 21.41 10.37 22.04
N LEU A 165 20.08 10.43 22.04
CA LEU A 165 19.24 9.52 21.27
C LEU A 165 18.82 10.21 19.98
N THR A 166 19.02 9.56 18.84
CA THR A 166 18.59 10.10 17.54
C THR A 166 17.68 9.08 16.86
N VAL A 167 16.47 9.51 16.48
CA VAL A 167 15.55 8.72 15.65
C VAL A 167 15.76 9.04 14.18
N THR A 168 15.76 7.99 13.36
CA THR A 168 15.79 8.06 11.89
C THR A 168 14.72 7.13 11.34
N TYR A 169 14.20 7.44 10.17
CA TYR A 169 13.19 6.64 9.46
C TYR A 169 13.28 6.96 7.96
N ASP A 170 12.68 6.08 7.14
CA ASP A 170 12.48 6.30 5.71
C ASP A 170 11.04 6.74 5.48
N TYR A 171 10.87 7.86 4.78
CA TYR A 171 9.58 8.37 4.34
C TYR A 171 9.30 7.88 2.91
N PHE A 172 8.08 7.44 2.66
CA PHE A 172 7.61 7.07 1.34
C PHE A 172 6.15 7.52 1.15
N ASP A 173 5.87 8.03 -0.03
CA ASP A 173 4.55 8.41 -0.48
C ASP A 173 4.32 7.91 -1.92
N THR A 174 3.17 7.27 -2.19
CA THR A 174 2.85 6.69 -3.50
C THR A 174 2.59 7.75 -4.55
N ASP A 175 2.03 8.90 -4.13
CA ASP A 175 1.79 10.05 -5.01
C ASP A 175 3.06 10.82 -5.34
N GLY A 176 4.15 10.53 -4.60
CA GLY A 176 5.40 11.28 -4.69
C GLY A 176 5.35 12.61 -3.96
N ASP A 177 4.37 12.81 -3.09
CA ASP A 177 4.24 14.01 -2.28
C ASP A 177 5.38 14.12 -1.27
N ALA A 178 5.87 15.34 -1.08
CA ALA A 178 6.99 15.59 -0.19
C ALA A 178 6.55 15.55 1.27
N GLU A 179 7.41 14.99 2.13
CA GLU A 179 7.20 15.02 3.57
C GLU A 179 7.02 16.45 4.09
N ALA A 180 5.89 16.71 4.75
CA ALA A 180 5.59 18.03 5.33
C ALA A 180 4.65 17.92 6.52
N GLY A 181 5.18 18.15 7.73
CA GLY A 181 4.42 18.17 8.97
C GLY A 181 4.37 16.83 9.70
N THR A 182 5.26 15.91 9.40
CA THR A 182 5.48 14.68 10.17
C THR A 182 5.67 15.01 11.65
N THR A 183 5.09 14.18 12.51
CA THR A 183 5.25 14.31 13.96
C THR A 183 6.16 13.22 14.50
N VAL A 184 7.09 13.64 15.38
CA VAL A 184 7.94 12.76 16.18
C VAL A 184 7.54 12.93 17.64
N GLU A 185 7.27 11.84 18.33
CA GLU A 185 6.90 11.83 19.73
C GLU A 185 7.81 10.92 20.54
N TRP A 186 8.30 11.44 21.67
CA TRP A 186 9.12 10.68 22.59
C TRP A 186 8.36 10.30 23.87
N TYR A 187 8.54 9.07 24.29
CA TYR A 187 7.93 8.53 25.49
C TYR A 187 9.03 8.03 26.45
N ARG A 188 8.93 8.43 27.71
CA ARG A 188 9.81 7.97 28.79
C ARG A 188 9.00 7.21 29.83
N ASN A 189 9.34 5.94 30.06
CA ASN A 189 8.60 5.03 30.94
C ASN A 189 7.08 5.00 30.64
N GLY A 190 6.72 5.05 29.36
CA GLY A 190 5.34 5.08 28.88
C GLY A 190 4.65 6.43 28.91
N ALA A 191 5.27 7.48 29.45
CA ALA A 191 4.71 8.85 29.50
C ALA A 191 5.29 9.72 28.38
N ARG A 192 4.41 10.37 27.58
CA ARG A 192 4.82 11.30 26.50
C ARG A 192 5.62 12.48 27.08
N GLN A 193 6.67 12.84 26.39
CA GLN A 193 7.54 13.97 26.70
C GLN A 193 7.22 15.12 25.74
N SER A 194 6.14 15.89 26.01
CA SER A 194 5.62 16.92 25.10
C SER A 194 6.59 18.06 24.78
N LEU A 195 7.62 18.26 25.59
CA LEU A 195 8.68 19.24 25.30
C LEU A 195 9.66 18.76 24.22
N LEU A 196 9.60 17.48 23.87
CA LEU A 196 10.42 16.84 22.84
C LEU A 196 9.63 16.55 21.55
N ASP A 197 8.38 17.05 21.46
CA ASP A 197 7.58 16.85 20.25
C ASP A 197 8.21 17.53 19.06
N GLY A 198 8.36 16.77 17.95
CA GLY A 198 9.02 17.22 16.73
C GLY A 198 10.54 17.13 16.75
N GLU A 199 11.16 16.88 17.92
CA GLU A 199 12.61 16.71 18.00
C GLU A 199 13.03 15.30 17.53
N THR A 200 13.98 15.25 16.61
CA THR A 200 14.58 13.98 16.16
C THR A 200 15.70 13.51 17.07
N THR A 201 16.12 14.35 18.02
CA THR A 201 17.23 14.05 18.94
C THR A 201 16.85 14.42 20.38
N VAL A 202 17.09 13.49 21.31
CA VAL A 202 16.97 13.70 22.77
C VAL A 202 18.38 13.85 23.31
N SER A 203 18.63 14.94 24.05
CA SER A 203 19.90 15.16 24.73
C SER A 203 20.13 14.13 25.84
N SER A 204 21.38 13.71 26.04
CA SER A 204 21.78 12.87 27.18
C SER A 204 21.42 13.48 28.54
N SER A 205 21.29 14.81 28.64
CA SER A 205 20.84 15.50 29.85
C SER A 205 19.39 15.19 30.26
N GLU A 206 18.58 14.68 29.34
CA GLU A 206 17.18 14.28 29.57
C GLU A 206 17.04 12.80 29.95
N THR A 207 18.13 12.02 29.81
CA THR A 207 18.11 10.57 30.02
C THR A 207 18.79 10.21 31.34
N THR A 208 18.36 9.08 31.92
CA THR A 208 18.96 8.50 33.13
C THR A 208 18.97 6.99 32.98
N ARG A 209 20.01 6.34 33.49
CA ARG A 209 20.14 4.86 33.52
C ARG A 209 18.87 4.19 34.03
N GLY A 210 18.44 3.14 33.34
CA GLY A 210 17.28 2.34 33.67
C GLY A 210 15.94 2.87 33.17
N GLN A 211 15.91 4.08 32.58
CA GLN A 211 14.69 4.57 31.91
C GLN A 211 14.44 3.78 30.64
N VAL A 212 13.16 3.52 30.37
CA VAL A 212 12.69 2.94 29.10
C VAL A 212 12.19 4.07 28.21
N TRP A 213 12.76 4.17 27.03
CA TRP A 213 12.40 5.18 26.04
C TRP A 213 11.79 4.55 24.79
N GLN A 214 10.97 5.35 24.10
CA GLN A 214 10.28 4.97 22.88
C GLN A 214 10.13 6.20 21.99
N ALA A 215 10.41 6.04 20.71
CA ALA A 215 10.05 7.03 19.69
C ALA A 215 8.89 6.52 18.85
N LYS A 216 7.98 7.41 18.45
CA LYS A 216 6.90 7.17 17.51
C LYS A 216 6.93 8.24 16.44
N VAL A 217 6.68 7.86 15.20
CA VAL A 217 6.65 8.77 14.06
C VAL A 217 5.32 8.61 13.34
N THR A 218 4.61 9.70 13.11
CA THR A 218 3.43 9.74 12.26
C THR A 218 3.75 10.61 11.05
N PRO A 219 3.96 10.00 9.86
CA PRO A 219 4.34 10.74 8.67
C PRO A 219 3.20 11.62 8.19
N LYS A 220 3.54 12.72 7.50
CA LYS A 220 2.58 13.60 6.86
C LYS A 220 3.14 14.11 5.53
N ASP A 221 2.28 14.16 4.50
CA ASP A 221 2.58 14.62 3.14
C ASP A 221 2.21 16.10 2.88
N GLY A 222 1.79 16.82 3.93
CA GLY A 222 1.27 18.17 3.85
C GLY A 222 -0.26 18.21 3.89
N ASP A 223 -0.94 17.23 3.32
CA ASP A 223 -2.40 17.11 3.30
C ASP A 223 -2.89 16.17 4.41
N SER A 224 -2.39 14.95 4.44
CA SER A 224 -2.90 13.86 5.27
C SER A 224 -1.82 13.25 6.16
N PHE A 225 -2.22 12.72 7.30
CA PHE A 225 -1.35 11.91 8.14
C PHE A 225 -1.45 10.45 7.73
N GLY A 226 -0.29 9.80 7.61
CA GLY A 226 -0.20 8.35 7.52
C GLY A 226 -0.38 7.66 8.87
N GLN A 227 -0.21 6.36 8.88
CA GLN A 227 -0.31 5.60 10.11
C GLN A 227 0.94 5.82 10.98
N GLU A 228 0.74 5.87 12.31
CA GLU A 228 1.84 5.89 13.27
C GLU A 228 2.72 4.65 13.07
N SER A 229 4.03 4.85 12.94
CA SER A 229 5.00 3.77 12.77
C SER A 229 5.10 2.88 14.01
N PRO A 230 5.53 1.62 13.84
CA PRO A 230 5.78 0.73 14.98
C PRO A 230 6.72 1.37 15.99
N SER A 231 6.35 1.32 17.25
CA SER A 231 7.16 1.86 18.32
C SER A 231 8.37 0.98 18.64
N ILE A 232 9.50 1.65 18.93
CA ILE A 232 10.74 1.02 19.38
C ILE A 232 10.91 1.30 20.87
N LEU A 233 11.13 0.24 21.66
CA LEU A 233 11.45 0.32 23.09
C LEU A 233 12.92 0.01 23.30
N PHE A 234 13.61 0.84 24.09
CA PHE A 234 14.97 0.58 24.51
C PHE A 234 15.21 1.11 25.92
N THR A 235 16.21 0.54 26.60
CA THR A 235 16.53 0.91 27.97
C THR A 235 17.88 1.61 28.02
N ILE A 236 17.96 2.73 28.73
CA ILE A 236 19.21 3.47 28.95
C ILE A 236 20.13 2.64 29.85
N GLY A 237 21.28 2.30 29.30
CA GLY A 237 22.32 1.56 29.99
C GLY A 237 23.20 2.44 30.87
N ASN A 238 24.13 1.80 31.56
CA ASN A 238 25.16 2.46 32.37
C ASN A 238 26.21 3.11 31.47
N SER A 239 26.64 4.34 31.79
CA SER A 239 27.84 4.94 31.21
C SER A 239 29.07 4.64 32.07
N ALA A 240 30.20 4.49 31.41
CA ALA A 240 31.47 4.34 32.14
C ALA A 240 32.03 5.71 32.56
N PRO A 241 32.72 5.81 33.69
CA PRO A 241 33.35 7.04 34.13
C PRO A 241 34.39 7.51 33.10
N ARG A 242 34.53 8.84 32.97
CA ARG A 242 35.46 9.46 32.03
C ARG A 242 36.36 10.47 32.73
N PHE A 243 37.62 10.57 32.28
CA PHE A 243 38.50 11.61 32.71
C PHE A 243 38.08 12.94 32.04
N SER A 244 37.84 13.99 32.82
CA SER A 244 37.69 15.35 32.38
C SER A 244 39.03 16.11 32.41
N ALA A 245 39.93 15.74 33.34
CA ALA A 245 41.30 16.22 33.41
C ALA A 245 42.22 15.11 33.92
N LEU A 246 43.44 15.08 33.36
CA LEU A 246 44.51 14.20 33.79
C LEU A 246 45.85 14.91 33.57
N ALA A 247 46.59 15.15 34.63
CA ALA A 247 47.89 15.78 34.58
C ALA A 247 48.84 15.29 35.64
N ILE A 248 50.13 15.38 35.36
CA ILE A 248 51.16 15.28 36.36
C ILE A 248 51.73 16.68 36.57
N THR A 249 51.74 17.16 37.81
CA THR A 249 52.22 18.51 38.13
C THR A 249 53.42 18.42 39.06
N THR A 250 54.26 19.44 39.06
CA THR A 250 55.42 19.66 39.93
C THR A 250 55.36 21.05 40.55
N ALA A 251 56.05 21.26 41.62
CA ALA A 251 56.06 22.57 42.31
C ALA A 251 56.80 23.68 41.61
N GLY A 252 57.57 23.39 40.52
CA GLY A 252 58.41 24.36 39.81
C GLY A 252 58.15 24.43 38.30
N GLU A 253 58.65 25.46 37.61
CA GLU A 253 58.57 25.61 36.16
C GLU A 253 59.36 24.53 35.38
N GLN A 254 60.38 23.94 36.01
CA GLN A 254 61.16 22.82 35.47
C GLN A 254 61.19 21.71 36.48
N THR A 255 60.85 20.47 36.07
CA THR A 255 60.90 19.29 36.93
C THR A 255 62.37 18.88 37.19
N THR A 256 62.76 18.88 38.44
CA THR A 256 64.09 18.46 38.90
C THR A 256 64.03 17.14 39.71
N SER A 257 65.14 16.53 40.02
CA SER A 257 65.23 15.33 40.85
C SER A 257 64.81 15.54 42.31
N LEU A 258 64.56 16.77 42.71
CA LEU A 258 64.11 17.14 44.07
C LEU A 258 62.61 17.44 44.15
N ASP A 259 61.92 17.45 43.00
CA ASP A 259 60.50 17.76 42.96
C ASP A 259 59.65 16.53 43.14
N GLU A 260 58.57 16.69 43.90
CA GLU A 260 57.51 15.70 44.01
C GLU A 260 56.62 15.75 42.75
N LEU A 261 56.33 14.59 42.19
CA LEU A 261 55.36 14.43 41.12
C LEU A 261 53.96 14.22 41.72
N VAL A 262 53.04 15.13 41.43
CA VAL A 262 51.67 15.05 41.93
C VAL A 262 50.75 14.72 40.75
N LEU A 263 50.00 13.66 40.89
CA LEU A 263 48.90 13.31 39.96
C LEU A 263 47.70 14.20 40.27
N SER A 264 47.26 14.91 39.27
CA SER A 264 45.96 15.61 39.27
C SER A 264 45.02 14.91 38.28
N MET A 265 43.92 14.47 38.76
CA MET A 265 42.87 13.85 37.91
C MET A 265 41.50 14.32 38.34
N ASP A 266 40.66 14.53 37.35
CA ASP A 266 39.23 14.79 37.52
C ASP A 266 38.49 13.74 36.73
N ILE A 267 37.61 12.98 37.40
CA ILE A 267 36.84 11.88 36.83
C ILE A 267 35.38 12.18 37.07
N THR A 268 34.59 12.05 36.05
CA THR A 268 33.14 12.25 36.08
C THR A 268 32.43 10.98 35.62
N ASP A 269 31.28 10.71 36.20
CA ASP A 269 30.38 9.65 35.81
C ASP A 269 28.99 10.24 35.56
N ALA A 270 28.38 9.93 34.42
CA ALA A 270 27.09 10.49 34.04
C ALA A 270 25.94 9.91 34.87
N ASP A 271 26.12 8.72 35.41
CA ASP A 271 25.15 8.04 36.28
C ASP A 271 25.31 8.41 37.75
N THR A 272 26.38 9.16 38.08
CA THR A 272 26.77 9.53 39.45
C THR A 272 27.14 8.30 40.31
N ASP A 273 27.62 7.24 39.67
CA ASP A 273 28.08 6.06 40.36
C ASP A 273 29.35 6.32 41.17
N PRO A 274 29.57 5.59 42.28
CA PRO A 274 30.82 5.69 43.03
C PRO A 274 32.02 5.31 42.16
N ILE A 275 32.95 6.25 42.00
CA ILE A 275 34.13 6.03 41.17
C ILE A 275 35.23 5.37 41.98
N GLN A 276 35.79 4.30 41.46
CA GLN A 276 37.02 3.70 41.94
C GLN A 276 38.11 3.78 40.90
N SER A 277 39.29 4.22 41.29
CA SER A 277 40.44 4.32 40.36
C SER A 277 41.62 3.50 40.85
N SER A 278 42.34 2.89 39.91
CA SER A 278 43.65 2.28 40.22
C SER A 278 44.76 3.06 39.50
N ILE A 279 45.79 3.41 40.21
CA ILE A 279 46.89 4.21 39.68
C ILE A 279 48.13 3.33 39.47
N SER A 280 48.76 3.40 38.31
CA SER A 280 50.00 2.68 38.00
C SER A 280 51.07 3.64 37.50
N TRP A 281 52.09 3.84 38.27
CA TRP A 281 53.23 4.65 37.85
C TRP A 281 54.19 3.84 36.99
N LYS A 282 54.73 4.49 35.96
CA LYS A 282 55.75 3.93 35.08
C LYS A 282 56.93 4.88 34.99
N ARG A 283 58.17 4.32 35.02
CA ARG A 283 59.43 5.02 34.76
C ARG A 283 60.08 4.34 33.56
N ASP A 284 60.43 5.12 32.57
CA ASP A 284 61.03 4.65 31.31
C ASP A 284 60.21 3.51 30.63
N GLY A 285 58.88 3.58 30.74
CA GLY A 285 57.97 2.56 30.22
C GLY A 285 57.75 1.34 31.14
N TYR A 286 58.54 1.18 32.18
CA TYR A 286 58.45 0.06 33.12
C TYR A 286 57.62 0.42 34.35
N ARG A 287 56.74 -0.49 34.76
CA ARG A 287 55.90 -0.35 35.97
C ARG A 287 56.79 -0.24 37.24
N VAL A 288 56.45 0.70 38.13
CA VAL A 288 57.08 0.87 39.43
C VAL A 288 56.19 0.30 40.52
N PRO A 289 56.36 -0.97 40.92
CA PRO A 289 55.40 -1.67 41.81
C PRO A 289 55.19 -1.01 43.17
N ALA A 290 56.21 -0.38 43.71
CA ALA A 290 56.18 0.26 45.04
C ALA A 290 55.28 1.53 45.08
N LEU A 291 54.85 2.04 43.92
CA LEU A 291 53.98 3.20 43.81
C LEU A 291 52.58 2.86 43.30
N ASN A 292 52.29 1.57 43.15
CA ASN A 292 50.98 1.13 42.67
C ASN A 292 50.06 0.81 43.86
N ASP A 293 48.74 0.90 43.61
CA ASP A 293 47.67 0.47 44.53
C ASP A 293 47.46 1.29 45.82
N HIS A 294 47.76 2.59 45.79
CA HIS A 294 47.09 3.49 46.73
C HIS A 294 45.73 3.92 46.10
N SER A 295 44.67 3.11 46.34
CA SER A 295 43.31 3.53 46.12
C SER A 295 42.95 4.66 47.07
N THR A 296 42.62 5.84 46.51
CA THR A 296 42.00 6.93 47.26
C THR A 296 40.50 6.82 47.21
#